data_3eef2012e5ce30839bc16d6bc869e704
#
_entry.id   3eef2012e5ce30839bc16d6bc869e704
#
_cell.length_a   1.000
_cell.length_b   1.000
_cell.length_c   1.000
_cell.angle_alpha   90.00
_cell.angle_beta   90.00
_cell.angle_gamma   90.00
#
_symmetry.space_group_name_H-M   'P 1'
#
loop_
_entity.id
_entity.type
_entity.pdbx_description
1 polymer ?
#
loop_
_entity_poly.entity_id
_entity_poly.type
_entity_poly.pdbx_seq_one_letter_code
_entity_poly.pdbx_strand_id
1 'polypeptide(L)'
;MNHRISGRGKASRRPAIAAAVAAGLLVLGAALPPRPAEALSAYAAAIPDNPAQQGLAFGAGYNYATRAGAEERALTECRKQAGDNALLVSLCKIVDHFDNQCLSISMDPQPGTPGYGWAIGANADAANGQALSNCRQTAGADRVGYCVVSLTDCDTLTPAH
;
A
#
# COMPACT_ATOMS: atom_id res chain seq x y z
N MET A 1 -28.76 -72.79 -43.75
CA MET A 1 -27.76 -73.26 -44.72
C MET A 1 -26.42 -72.72 -44.24
N ASN A 2 -25.64 -73.58 -43.61
CA ASN A 2 -24.29 -74.02 -43.99
C ASN A 2 -23.26 -72.93 -44.12
N HIS A 3 -22.03 -72.96 -43.57
CA HIS A 3 -21.08 -73.95 -43.12
C HIS A 3 -20.01 -73.21 -42.26
N ARG A 4 -19.59 -73.66 -41.10
CA ARG A 4 -18.32 -74.31 -40.71
C ARG A 4 -17.07 -73.92 -41.50
N ILE A 5 -16.00 -73.56 -40.77
CA ILE A 5 -14.76 -74.33 -40.50
C ILE A 5 -13.82 -73.45 -39.71
N SER A 6 -13.47 -73.64 -38.48
CA SER A 6 -12.36 -74.41 -37.89
C SER A 6 -10.96 -74.04 -38.40
N GLY A 7 -10.16 -73.52 -37.51
CA GLY A 7 -8.73 -73.30 -37.68
C GLY A 7 -8.04 -73.03 -36.31
N ARG A 8 -7.62 -74.17 -35.67
CA ARG A 8 -6.71 -74.17 -34.51
C ARG A 8 -5.29 -73.81 -34.95
N GLY A 9 -4.70 -72.82 -34.40
CA GLY A 9 -3.26 -72.53 -34.47
C GLY A 9 -2.69 -72.32 -33.07
N LYS A 10 -2.01 -73.35 -32.56
CA LYS A 10 -1.13 -73.29 -31.40
C LYS A 10 0.17 -72.60 -31.82
N ALA A 11 0.63 -71.54 -31.13
CA ALA A 11 2.06 -71.25 -31.03
C ALA A 11 2.35 -70.38 -29.82
N SER A 12 3.04 -70.91 -28.93
CA SER A 12 4.29 -70.50 -28.31
C SER A 12 4.27 -69.27 -27.42
N ARG A 13 4.26 -69.50 -26.14
CA ARG A 13 4.60 -68.56 -25.08
C ARG A 13 6.09 -68.21 -25.13
N ARG A 14 6.43 -66.93 -25.26
CA ARG A 14 7.74 -66.38 -24.85
C ARG A 14 7.47 -65.31 -23.82
N PRO A 15 8.08 -65.35 -22.62
CA PRO A 15 7.93 -64.23 -21.67
C PRO A 15 8.82 -63.06 -22.13
N ALA A 16 8.19 -61.94 -22.46
CA ALA A 16 8.89 -60.69 -22.65
C ALA A 16 9.08 -60.06 -21.27
N ILE A 17 10.33 -59.93 -20.88
CA ILE A 17 10.78 -59.21 -19.71
C ILE A 17 10.49 -57.74 -19.97
N ALA A 18 9.50 -57.18 -19.33
CA ALA A 18 9.21 -55.73 -19.34
C ALA A 18 10.18 -55.04 -18.37
N ALA A 19 11.23 -54.45 -18.91
CA ALA A 19 12.07 -53.52 -18.17
C ALA A 19 11.27 -52.25 -17.87
N ALA A 20 10.85 -52.06 -16.62
CA ALA A 20 10.25 -50.84 -16.14
C ALA A 20 11.34 -49.76 -16.02
N VAL A 21 11.40 -48.86 -17.00
CA VAL A 21 12.20 -47.63 -16.90
C VAL A 21 11.40 -46.66 -16.02
N ALA A 22 11.77 -46.58 -14.74
CA ALA A 22 11.29 -45.54 -13.85
C ALA A 22 11.92 -44.22 -14.27
N ALA A 23 11.23 -43.43 -15.09
CA ALA A 23 11.59 -42.07 -15.37
C ALA A 23 11.32 -41.20 -14.12
N GLY A 24 12.35 -40.98 -13.31
CA GLY A 24 12.31 -40.05 -12.19
C GLY A 24 12.14 -38.63 -12.74
N LEU A 25 10.96 -38.06 -12.62
CA LEU A 25 10.71 -36.65 -12.81
C LEU A 25 11.39 -35.87 -11.66
N LEU A 26 12.61 -35.40 -11.90
CA LEU A 26 13.26 -34.37 -11.11
C LEU A 26 12.47 -33.08 -11.36
N VAL A 27 11.50 -32.78 -10.48
CA VAL A 27 10.87 -31.45 -10.40
C VAL A 27 11.95 -30.52 -9.84
N LEU A 28 12.69 -29.85 -10.73
CA LEU A 28 13.47 -28.68 -10.35
C LEU A 28 12.48 -27.62 -9.88
N GLY A 29 12.26 -27.52 -8.57
CA GLY A 29 11.58 -26.41 -7.95
C GLY A 29 12.40 -25.15 -8.24
N ALA A 30 12.03 -24.40 -9.26
CA ALA A 30 12.57 -23.05 -9.48
C ALA A 30 12.16 -22.22 -8.25
N ALA A 31 13.09 -22.02 -7.31
CA ALA A 31 12.91 -21.07 -6.24
C ALA A 31 12.73 -19.69 -6.89
N LEU A 32 11.50 -19.17 -6.86
CA LEU A 32 11.23 -17.80 -7.28
C LEU A 32 12.14 -16.88 -6.43
N PRO A 33 12.83 -15.92 -7.06
CA PRO A 33 13.61 -14.96 -6.30
C PRO A 33 12.68 -14.29 -5.28
N PRO A 34 13.16 -14.06 -4.04
CA PRO A 34 12.38 -13.34 -3.05
C PRO A 34 11.99 -11.98 -3.67
N ARG A 35 10.68 -11.68 -3.69
CA ARG A 35 10.22 -10.34 -4.06
C ARG A 35 10.84 -9.36 -3.07
N PRO A 36 11.35 -8.21 -3.55
CA PRO A 36 11.71 -7.13 -2.64
C PRO A 36 10.50 -6.84 -1.76
N ALA A 37 10.73 -6.71 -0.46
CA ALA A 37 9.67 -6.34 0.46
C ALA A 37 9.16 -4.95 0.03
N GLU A 38 7.91 -4.87 -0.39
CA GLU A 38 7.26 -3.59 -0.68
C GLU A 38 7.06 -2.88 0.66
N ALA A 39 7.61 -1.69 0.79
CA ALA A 39 7.35 -0.82 1.92
C ALA A 39 6.05 -0.07 1.62
N LEU A 40 4.96 -0.50 2.26
CA LEU A 40 3.64 0.07 2.03
C LEU A 40 3.35 1.14 3.08
N SER A 41 2.85 2.28 2.63
CA SER A 41 2.52 3.41 3.48
C SER A 41 1.10 3.90 3.24
N ALA A 42 0.50 4.49 4.27
CA ALA A 42 -0.84 5.05 4.22
C ALA A 42 -0.89 6.41 4.91
N TYR A 43 -1.74 7.27 4.41
CA TYR A 43 -2.05 8.57 4.97
C TYR A 43 -3.52 8.65 5.35
N ALA A 44 -3.80 9.11 6.56
CA ALA A 44 -5.14 9.36 7.08
C ALA A 44 -5.30 10.82 7.48
N ALA A 45 -6.49 11.37 7.28
CA ALA A 45 -6.81 12.73 7.69
C ALA A 45 -8.25 12.84 8.18
N ALA A 46 -8.46 13.77 9.10
CA ALA A 46 -9.76 14.31 9.51
C ALA A 46 -9.84 15.76 9.07
N ILE A 47 -10.63 16.02 8.03
CA ILE A 47 -10.81 17.34 7.42
C ILE A 47 -12.30 17.68 7.51
N PRO A 48 -12.70 18.49 8.49
CA PRO A 48 -14.09 18.96 8.62
C PRO A 48 -14.43 20.06 7.61
N ASP A 49 -15.71 20.42 7.50
CA ASP A 49 -16.16 21.45 6.58
C ASP A 49 -15.60 22.84 6.89
N ASN A 50 -15.28 23.12 8.16
CA ASN A 50 -14.65 24.37 8.57
C ASN A 50 -13.37 24.12 9.39
N PRO A 51 -12.24 23.85 8.71
CA PRO A 51 -10.98 23.53 9.38
C PRO A 51 -10.46 24.62 10.32
N ALA A 52 -10.72 25.89 9.97
CA ALA A 52 -10.30 27.04 10.79
C ALA A 52 -10.94 27.05 12.19
N GLN A 53 -12.16 26.58 12.32
CA GLN A 53 -12.89 26.54 13.60
C GLN A 53 -12.83 25.18 14.28
N GLN A 54 -12.79 24.11 13.50
CA GLN A 54 -12.94 22.73 13.99
C GLN A 54 -11.60 22.01 14.15
N GLY A 55 -10.53 22.60 13.56
CA GLY A 55 -9.20 21.99 13.53
C GLY A 55 -9.05 20.94 12.44
N LEU A 56 -7.89 20.30 12.45
CA LEU A 56 -7.49 19.24 11.52
C LEU A 56 -6.75 18.15 12.32
N ALA A 57 -6.82 16.92 11.84
CA ALA A 57 -5.95 15.85 12.34
C ALA A 57 -5.40 15.02 11.17
N PHE A 58 -4.15 14.59 11.31
CA PHE A 58 -3.43 13.81 10.31
C PHE A 58 -2.76 12.62 10.97
N GLY A 59 -2.53 11.59 10.18
CA GLY A 59 -1.77 10.43 10.63
C GLY A 59 -1.19 9.69 9.45
N ALA A 60 -0.03 9.10 9.64
CA ALA A 60 0.60 8.28 8.62
C ALA A 60 1.20 7.01 9.22
N GLY A 61 1.24 5.97 8.41
CA GLY A 61 1.96 4.74 8.68
C GLY A 61 2.94 4.51 7.54
N TYR A 62 4.24 4.40 7.85
CA TYR A 62 5.31 4.27 6.88
C TYR A 62 5.98 2.91 6.99
N ASN A 63 6.43 2.38 5.86
CA ASN A 63 7.31 1.20 5.80
C ASN A 63 6.71 -0.08 6.39
N TYR A 64 5.42 -0.31 6.21
CA TYR A 64 4.76 -1.52 6.66
C TYR A 64 4.85 -2.65 5.63
N ALA A 65 4.96 -3.88 6.12
CA ALA A 65 4.94 -5.07 5.26
C ALA A 65 3.55 -5.36 4.65
N THR A 66 2.49 -4.75 5.18
CA THR A 66 1.12 -4.93 4.70
C THR A 66 0.38 -3.60 4.63
N ARG A 67 -0.49 -3.46 3.64
CA ARG A 67 -1.38 -2.29 3.51
C ARG A 67 -2.25 -2.09 4.76
N ALA A 68 -2.83 -3.17 5.28
CA ALA A 68 -3.67 -3.12 6.49
C ALA A 68 -2.91 -2.58 7.71
N GLY A 69 -1.65 -2.97 7.88
CA GLY A 69 -0.80 -2.45 8.97
C GLY A 69 -0.51 -0.95 8.81
N ALA A 70 -0.24 -0.49 7.59
CA ALA A 70 -0.04 0.93 7.31
C ALA A 70 -1.32 1.75 7.58
N GLU A 71 -2.47 1.25 7.14
CA GLU A 71 -3.78 1.89 7.36
C GLU A 71 -4.13 1.97 8.84
N GLU A 72 -3.97 0.88 9.60
CA GLU A 72 -4.22 0.85 11.04
C GLU A 72 -3.36 1.88 11.77
N ARG A 73 -2.06 1.95 11.42
CA ARG A 73 -1.15 2.94 11.98
C ARG A 73 -1.57 4.35 11.64
N ALA A 74 -1.86 4.64 10.37
CA ALA A 74 -2.29 5.97 9.92
C ALA A 74 -3.56 6.43 10.64
N LEU A 75 -4.57 5.57 10.76
CA LEU A 75 -5.80 5.87 11.50
C LEU A 75 -5.56 6.07 12.98
N THR A 76 -4.66 5.29 13.59
CA THR A 76 -4.29 5.42 15.00
C THR A 76 -3.65 6.78 15.27
N GLU A 77 -2.68 7.19 14.44
CA GLU A 77 -2.02 8.49 14.58
C GLU A 77 -2.98 9.67 14.32
N CYS A 78 -3.88 9.55 13.33
CA CYS A 78 -4.91 10.56 13.09
C CYS A 78 -5.81 10.75 14.32
N ARG A 79 -6.32 9.67 14.91
CA ARG A 79 -7.16 9.74 16.11
C ARG A 79 -6.39 10.27 17.33
N LYS A 80 -5.13 9.90 17.48
CA LYS A 80 -4.26 10.41 18.53
C LYS A 80 -4.06 11.91 18.41
N GLN A 81 -3.82 12.41 17.20
CA GLN A 81 -3.67 13.85 16.94
C GLN A 81 -5.01 14.60 17.15
N ALA A 82 -6.13 13.98 16.82
CA ALA A 82 -7.47 14.53 17.10
C ALA A 82 -7.74 14.71 18.61
N GLY A 83 -7.07 13.93 19.46
CA GLY A 83 -7.22 14.01 20.93
C GLY A 83 -8.66 13.78 21.38
N ASP A 84 -9.17 14.67 22.21
CA ASP A 84 -10.55 14.60 22.74
C ASP A 84 -11.61 15.21 21.80
N ASN A 85 -11.20 15.68 20.62
CA ASN A 85 -12.16 16.21 19.64
C ASN A 85 -12.92 15.07 18.95
N ALA A 86 -14.09 14.73 19.48
CA ALA A 86 -14.91 13.61 18.99
C ALA A 86 -15.28 13.74 17.50
N LEU A 87 -15.44 14.97 16.98
CA LEU A 87 -15.70 15.21 15.57
C LEU A 87 -14.51 14.76 14.72
N LEU A 88 -13.29 15.23 15.05
CA LEU A 88 -12.09 14.85 14.30
C LEU A 88 -11.81 13.35 14.41
N VAL A 89 -11.98 12.75 15.60
CA VAL A 89 -11.84 11.29 15.77
C VAL A 89 -12.75 10.54 14.81
N SER A 90 -14.02 10.97 14.67
CA SER A 90 -14.99 10.34 13.78
C SER A 90 -14.72 10.55 12.30
N LEU A 91 -14.02 11.63 11.94
CA LEU A 91 -13.66 11.99 10.57
C LEU A 91 -12.36 11.35 10.09
N CYS A 92 -11.54 10.78 10.98
CA CYS A 92 -10.30 10.11 10.58
C CYS A 92 -10.58 8.97 9.60
N LYS A 93 -10.10 9.13 8.39
CA LYS A 93 -10.22 8.13 7.31
C LYS A 93 -8.94 8.05 6.49
N ILE A 94 -8.71 6.92 5.85
CA ILE A 94 -7.61 6.78 4.89
C ILE A 94 -7.92 7.67 3.68
N VAL A 95 -6.95 8.49 3.33
CA VAL A 95 -7.03 9.44 2.21
C VAL A 95 -6.25 8.92 1.02
N ASP A 96 -5.04 8.37 1.27
CA ASP A 96 -4.18 7.86 0.20
C ASP A 96 -3.22 6.78 0.70
N HIS A 97 -2.61 6.07 -0.26
CA HIS A 97 -1.55 5.09 -0.05
C HIS A 97 -0.37 5.47 -0.93
N PHE A 98 0.82 5.13 -0.47
CA PHE A 98 2.03 5.38 -1.24
C PHE A 98 3.09 4.32 -0.99
N ASP A 99 4.01 4.22 -1.95
CA ASP A 99 5.09 3.25 -1.99
C ASP A 99 6.29 3.90 -2.68
N ASN A 100 7.45 3.86 -2.02
CA ASN A 100 8.69 4.53 -2.48
C ASN A 100 8.50 6.02 -2.82
N GLN A 101 7.72 6.70 -2.02
CA GLN A 101 7.37 8.11 -2.18
C GLN A 101 7.49 8.86 -0.85
N CYS A 102 7.40 10.17 -0.90
CA CYS A 102 7.39 11.03 0.27
C CYS A 102 6.01 11.65 0.47
N LEU A 103 5.51 11.66 1.69
CA LEU A 103 4.37 12.47 2.12
C LEU A 103 4.89 13.78 2.69
N SER A 104 4.28 14.90 2.31
CA SER A 104 4.46 16.19 2.95
C SER A 104 3.13 16.79 3.38
N ILE A 105 3.15 17.46 4.53
CA ILE A 105 2.03 18.23 5.07
C ILE A 105 2.51 19.66 5.28
N SER A 106 1.73 20.60 4.77
CA SER A 106 1.98 22.04 4.93
C SER A 106 0.78 22.71 5.58
N MET A 107 1.03 23.61 6.49
CA MET A 107 -0.03 24.35 7.19
C MET A 107 0.37 25.81 7.40
N ASP A 108 -0.62 26.67 7.58
CA ASP A 108 -0.44 27.96 8.23
C ASP A 108 -0.30 27.69 9.75
N PRO A 109 0.82 28.10 10.38
CA PRO A 109 1.07 27.80 11.78
C PRO A 109 0.17 28.59 12.75
N GLN A 110 -0.58 29.58 12.28
CA GLN A 110 -1.47 30.36 13.13
C GLN A 110 -2.77 29.60 13.40
N PRO A 111 -3.12 29.32 14.66
CA PRO A 111 -4.39 28.67 15.01
C PRO A 111 -5.59 29.46 14.45
N GLY A 112 -6.62 28.74 14.04
CA GLY A 112 -7.85 29.35 13.53
C GLY A 112 -7.77 29.84 12.08
N THR A 113 -6.73 29.44 11.34
CA THR A 113 -6.60 29.73 9.90
C THR A 113 -6.97 28.50 9.05
N PRO A 114 -7.49 28.70 7.83
CA PRO A 114 -7.89 27.60 6.96
C PRO A 114 -6.73 26.96 6.18
N GLY A 115 -5.52 27.53 6.23
CA GLY A 115 -4.39 27.13 5.40
C GLY A 115 -3.87 25.74 5.75
N TYR A 116 -4.11 24.75 4.90
CA TYR A 116 -3.54 23.41 4.98
C TYR A 116 -3.38 22.79 3.58
N GLY A 117 -2.45 21.88 3.45
CA GLY A 117 -2.24 21.10 2.23
C GLY A 117 -1.39 19.89 2.52
N TRP A 118 -1.55 18.86 1.75
CA TRP A 118 -0.71 17.68 1.76
C TRP A 118 -0.44 17.24 0.33
N ALA A 119 0.61 16.47 0.14
CA ALA A 119 0.91 15.84 -1.14
C ALA A 119 1.82 14.62 -0.95
N ILE A 120 1.69 13.69 -1.87
CA ILE A 120 2.62 12.59 -2.06
C ILE A 120 3.43 12.90 -3.32
N GLY A 121 4.74 12.72 -3.25
CA GLY A 121 5.66 13.01 -4.34
C GLY A 121 6.78 12.00 -4.43
N ALA A 122 7.43 11.92 -5.59
CA ALA A 122 8.52 10.98 -5.83
C ALA A 122 9.76 11.21 -4.93
N ASN A 123 9.88 12.38 -4.34
CA ASN A 123 10.90 12.77 -3.38
C ASN A 123 10.38 13.91 -2.48
N ALA A 124 11.14 14.24 -1.45
CA ALA A 124 10.78 15.28 -0.48
C ALA A 124 10.51 16.64 -1.13
N ASP A 125 11.33 17.05 -2.09
CA ASP A 125 11.17 18.37 -2.73
C ASP A 125 9.88 18.46 -3.54
N ALA A 126 9.53 17.41 -4.29
CA ALA A 126 8.30 17.34 -5.04
C ALA A 126 7.06 17.34 -4.12
N ALA A 127 7.09 16.53 -3.05
CA ALA A 127 6.03 16.49 -2.05
C ALA A 127 5.86 17.86 -1.35
N ASN A 128 6.95 18.49 -0.91
CA ASN A 128 6.95 19.79 -0.25
C ASN A 128 6.38 20.89 -1.15
N GLY A 129 6.85 20.95 -2.39
CA GLY A 129 6.39 21.96 -3.33
C GLY A 129 4.88 21.87 -3.58
N GLN A 130 4.37 20.67 -3.78
CA GLN A 130 2.94 20.45 -4.00
C GLN A 130 2.10 20.69 -2.73
N ALA A 131 2.56 20.23 -1.55
CA ALA A 131 1.87 20.45 -0.28
C ALA A 131 1.77 21.96 0.05
N LEU A 132 2.85 22.74 -0.18
CA LEU A 132 2.83 24.20 -0.05
C LEU A 132 1.85 24.85 -1.03
N SER A 133 1.82 24.39 -2.28
CA SER A 133 0.85 24.86 -3.27
C SER A 133 -0.59 24.63 -2.80
N ASN A 134 -0.88 23.45 -2.30
CA ASN A 134 -2.21 23.08 -1.79
C ASN A 134 -2.58 23.89 -0.54
N CYS A 135 -1.64 24.13 0.38
CA CYS A 135 -1.86 24.98 1.54
C CYS A 135 -2.21 26.43 1.13
N ARG A 136 -1.50 27.00 0.15
CA ARG A 136 -1.78 28.35 -0.35
C ARG A 136 -3.16 28.48 -0.96
N GLN A 137 -3.68 27.44 -1.58
CA GLN A 137 -5.04 27.43 -2.16
C GLN A 137 -6.13 27.47 -1.08
N THR A 138 -5.87 26.91 0.08
CA THR A 138 -6.82 26.86 1.22
C THR A 138 -6.65 28.03 2.19
N ALA A 139 -5.50 28.71 2.19
CA ALA A 139 -5.13 29.72 3.20
C ALA A 139 -5.94 31.02 3.13
N GLY A 140 -6.63 31.28 2.03
CA GLY A 140 -7.24 32.60 1.79
C GLY A 140 -6.21 33.68 1.37
N ALA A 141 -6.68 34.72 0.69
CA ALA A 141 -5.82 35.69 0.01
C ALA A 141 -4.78 36.36 0.93
N ASP A 142 -5.16 36.65 2.16
CA ASP A 142 -4.31 37.38 3.13
C ASP A 142 -3.29 36.47 3.81
N ARG A 143 -3.40 35.13 3.64
CA ARG A 143 -2.62 34.15 4.36
C ARG A 143 -1.73 33.27 3.48
N VAL A 144 -1.76 33.43 2.16
CA VAL A 144 -1.00 32.57 1.20
C VAL A 144 0.52 32.54 1.48
N GLY A 145 1.09 33.60 2.03
CA GLY A 145 2.51 33.69 2.34
C GLY A 145 2.94 33.01 3.64
N TYR A 146 2.00 32.55 4.46
CA TYR A 146 2.30 31.98 5.78
C TYR A 146 2.35 30.45 5.78
N CYS A 147 2.00 29.79 4.69
CA CYS A 147 2.11 28.33 4.56
C CYS A 147 3.56 27.88 4.70
N VAL A 148 3.79 26.97 5.61
CA VAL A 148 5.10 26.32 5.82
C VAL A 148 4.94 24.79 5.78
N VAL A 149 6.01 24.09 5.41
CA VAL A 149 6.07 22.63 5.53
C VAL A 149 6.15 22.29 7.02
N SER A 150 5.18 21.52 7.50
CA SER A 150 5.08 21.10 8.89
C SER A 150 5.65 19.69 9.12
N LEU A 151 5.54 18.84 8.11
CA LEU A 151 6.04 17.46 8.13
C LEU A 151 6.46 17.06 6.72
N THR A 152 7.58 16.36 6.63
CA THR A 152 7.94 15.58 5.43
C THR A 152 8.55 14.28 5.89
N ASP A 153 8.04 13.17 5.39
CA ASP A 153 8.60 11.86 5.64
C ASP A 153 8.47 10.97 4.41
N CYS A 154 9.46 10.13 4.20
CA CYS A 154 9.56 9.30 3.00
C CYS A 154 9.45 7.83 3.36
N ASP A 155 8.72 7.11 2.53
CA ASP A 155 8.74 5.67 2.52
C ASP A 155 10.11 5.19 2.03
N THR A 156 10.79 4.38 2.80
CA THR A 156 12.07 3.79 2.44
C THR A 156 11.88 2.30 2.21
N LEU A 157 12.65 1.73 1.27
CA LEU A 157 12.57 0.30 0.89
C LEU A 157 12.84 -0.70 2.05
N THR A 158 13.05 -0.23 3.28
CA THR A 158 13.27 -1.07 4.44
C THR A 158 12.00 -1.08 5.29
N PRO A 159 11.20 -2.16 5.29
CA PRO A 159 10.01 -2.25 6.13
C PRO A 159 10.38 -2.02 7.59
N ALA A 160 9.67 -1.12 8.26
CA ALA A 160 9.66 -1.07 9.71
C ALA A 160 8.87 -2.30 10.22
N HIS A 161 9.39 -2.96 11.20
CA HIS A 161 9.00 -4.25 11.78
C HIS A 161 7.53 -4.40 12.13
#